data_6253fa8c497cf788c5c563030d636e29
#
_entry.id   6253fa8c497cf788c5c563030d636e29
#
_cell.length_a   1.000
_cell.length_b   1.000
_cell.length_c   1.000
_cell.angle_alpha   90.00
_cell.angle_beta   90.00
_cell.angle_gamma   90.00
#
_symmetry.space_group_name_H-M   'P 1'
#
loop_
_entity.id
_entity.type
_entity.pdbx_description
1 polymer ?
#
loop_
_entity_poly.entity_id
_entity_poly.type
_entity_poly.pdbx_seq_one_letter_code
_entity_poly.pdbx_strand_id
1 'polypeptide(L)'
;MMTDCGRVARARGVGLIVTAGVTFLFAFFILAHQLIRTSQSIDELKRPTMWKDISPAGLLSLGLAGQASATLLYVSSYAGTVTTLRLTLPDDSSATAAAATLESISNSTGCGPNPSWLSLDYSKDFLFCLDEGFNGPYGGVTTFFTNDDGTLTTLDKLDVIQGPVSIAEFGVGGSGLAIAHYSGSSVSVVGFNAEGNLTLVHNETYTLEGPGPNPERQEAPHPHEAILDPTASYVLVPDLGADLVRIYQADASTLGLTPLAPLAVRPGSGPRHGAFRVTSDKTYFYLVSELGNTITGYEVTYNENKTLSFNELFFIPTHGEERVLPEKTGAAEILVSPDGKFLIVSSRWEDSFNITNFDPSNSTEIPSDPLITYSIDCATGNLTKVQEFAAGGRVPRHFSINADGNLAAVSLQGDGRVVVIDRDVETGLFKDYVAHVDIEGEVTAAIFREDYHTI
;
A
#
# COMPACT_ATOMS: atom_id res chain seq x y z
N MET A 1 4.23 22.04 -23.45
CA MET A 1 5.36 21.16 -23.81
C MET A 1 5.53 20.24 -22.61
N MET A 2 4.91 19.07 -22.67
CA MET A 2 5.10 18.05 -21.63
C MET A 2 6.49 17.45 -21.83
N THR A 3 7.39 17.67 -20.88
CA THR A 3 8.67 16.98 -20.83
C THR A 3 8.44 15.57 -20.37
N ASP A 4 8.83 14.62 -21.20
CA ASP A 4 8.74 13.17 -20.95
C ASP A 4 9.57 12.83 -19.69
N CYS A 5 8.90 12.45 -18.60
CA CYS A 5 9.53 11.89 -17.41
C CYS A 5 9.95 10.45 -17.73
N GLY A 6 11.09 10.31 -18.43
CA GLY A 6 11.60 9.03 -18.89
C GLY A 6 11.65 8.00 -17.77
N ARG A 7 11.26 6.77 -18.12
CA ARG A 7 11.37 5.56 -17.31
C ARG A 7 12.73 5.51 -16.63
N VAL A 8 12.75 5.30 -15.32
CA VAL A 8 13.97 4.97 -14.57
C VAL A 8 14.54 3.70 -15.20
N ALA A 9 15.56 3.87 -16.05
CA ALA A 9 16.33 2.76 -16.58
C ALA A 9 17.03 2.12 -15.37
N ARG A 10 16.70 0.87 -15.06
CA ARG A 10 17.46 0.06 -14.11
C ARG A 10 18.94 0.10 -14.56
N ALA A 11 19.74 0.91 -13.91
CA ALA A 11 21.17 0.90 -14.05
C ALA A 11 21.67 -0.43 -13.47
N ARG A 12 21.81 -1.45 -14.31
CA ARG A 12 22.59 -2.63 -13.96
C ARG A 12 24.01 -2.14 -13.73
N GLY A 13 24.45 -2.18 -12.48
CA GLY A 13 25.84 -1.98 -12.12
C GLY A 13 26.73 -2.98 -12.88
N VAL A 14 27.40 -2.48 -13.91
CA VAL A 14 28.53 -3.19 -14.53
C VAL A 14 29.77 -2.78 -13.74
N GLY A 15 30.05 -3.55 -12.69
CA GLY A 15 31.25 -3.42 -11.89
C GLY A 15 31.72 -4.77 -11.42
N LEU A 16 32.75 -5.29 -12.07
CA LEU A 16 33.66 -6.38 -11.64
C LEU A 16 33.04 -7.74 -11.29
N ILE A 17 32.69 -8.56 -12.32
CA ILE A 17 32.69 -10.02 -12.21
C ILE A 17 33.34 -10.56 -13.47
N VAL A 18 34.67 -10.61 -13.52
CA VAL A 18 35.45 -11.28 -14.58
C VAL A 18 36.13 -12.59 -14.08
N THR A 19 35.86 -13.02 -12.83
CA THR A 19 36.46 -14.24 -12.29
C THR A 19 35.51 -15.35 -11.84
N ALA A 20 34.18 -15.14 -11.87
CA ALA A 20 33.21 -16.19 -11.52
C ALA A 20 32.53 -16.89 -12.72
N GLY A 21 32.69 -16.36 -13.94
CA GLY A 21 31.96 -16.82 -15.12
C GLY A 21 32.47 -18.18 -15.70
N VAL A 22 33.69 -18.62 -15.38
CA VAL A 22 34.27 -19.85 -15.96
C VAL A 22 33.89 -21.10 -15.18
N THR A 23 33.62 -20.96 -13.87
CA THR A 23 33.25 -22.10 -13.01
C THR A 23 31.78 -22.50 -13.16
N PHE A 24 30.89 -21.55 -13.46
CA PHE A 24 29.44 -21.84 -13.64
C PHE A 24 29.13 -22.46 -15.02
N LEU A 25 29.87 -22.12 -16.07
CA LEU A 25 29.70 -22.78 -17.39
C LEU A 25 30.14 -24.25 -17.38
N PHE A 26 31.14 -24.62 -16.59
CA PHE A 26 31.59 -26.03 -16.48
C PHE A 26 30.56 -26.90 -15.71
N ALA A 27 29.87 -26.35 -14.71
CA ALA A 27 28.84 -27.09 -13.98
C ALA A 27 27.58 -27.34 -14.83
N PHE A 28 27.20 -26.39 -15.69
CA PHE A 28 26.07 -26.56 -16.62
C PHE A 28 26.34 -27.60 -17.73
N PHE A 29 27.57 -27.68 -18.23
CA PHE A 29 27.96 -28.68 -19.23
C PHE A 29 28.03 -30.11 -18.66
N ILE A 30 28.39 -30.28 -17.39
CA ILE A 30 28.44 -31.60 -16.74
C ILE A 30 27.02 -32.09 -16.44
N LEU A 31 26.09 -31.22 -16.04
CA LEU A 31 24.68 -31.60 -15.81
C LEU A 31 23.94 -31.92 -17.12
N ALA A 32 24.21 -31.18 -18.19
CA ALA A 32 23.66 -31.46 -19.52
C ALA A 32 24.18 -32.75 -20.11
N HIS A 33 25.46 -33.11 -19.87
CA HIS A 33 26.06 -34.37 -20.34
C HIS A 33 25.57 -35.60 -19.57
N GLN A 34 25.14 -35.45 -18.30
CA GLN A 34 24.54 -36.55 -17.54
C GLN A 34 23.06 -36.79 -17.92
N LEU A 35 22.31 -35.74 -18.28
CA LEU A 35 20.92 -35.86 -18.76
C LEU A 35 20.84 -36.51 -20.18
N ILE A 36 21.86 -36.34 -21.03
CA ILE A 36 21.88 -36.95 -22.35
C ILE A 36 22.26 -38.44 -22.27
N ARG A 37 22.97 -38.89 -21.23
CA ARG A 37 23.32 -40.33 -21.07
C ARG A 37 22.20 -41.17 -20.48
N THR A 38 21.16 -40.57 -19.85
CA THR A 38 19.97 -41.30 -19.33
C THR A 38 18.85 -41.43 -20.37
N SER A 39 18.96 -40.77 -21.52
CA SER A 39 17.96 -40.84 -22.59
C SER A 39 18.25 -41.91 -23.66
N GLN A 40 19.38 -42.63 -23.59
CA GLN A 40 19.75 -43.67 -24.59
C GLN A 40 19.45 -45.12 -24.20
N SER A 41 18.65 -45.37 -23.15
CA SER A 41 18.30 -46.74 -22.75
C SER A 41 16.78 -47.07 -22.78
N ILE A 42 15.98 -46.35 -23.53
CA ILE A 42 14.53 -46.61 -23.68
C ILE A 42 14.11 -46.75 -25.15
N ASP A 43 14.95 -47.41 -25.96
CA ASP A 43 14.59 -47.70 -27.35
C ASP A 43 14.47 -49.20 -27.64
N GLU A 44 13.82 -49.93 -26.77
CA GLU A 44 13.35 -51.30 -27.09
C GLU A 44 12.08 -51.67 -26.32
N LEU A 45 10.93 -51.16 -26.76
CA LEU A 45 9.64 -51.80 -26.50
C LEU A 45 8.66 -51.49 -27.65
N LYS A 46 8.59 -52.49 -28.53
CA LYS A 46 7.59 -52.86 -29.56
C LYS A 46 6.36 -51.96 -29.71
N ARG A 47 6.22 -51.40 -30.93
CA ARG A 47 4.98 -50.85 -31.49
C ARG A 47 3.90 -51.91 -31.64
N PRO A 48 2.64 -51.68 -31.30
CA PRO A 48 1.49 -52.24 -32.01
C PRO A 48 0.99 -51.21 -33.06
N THR A 49 0.88 -51.70 -34.26
CA THR A 49 0.19 -51.12 -35.39
C THR A 49 -1.30 -51.00 -35.13
N MET A 50 -1.84 -49.82 -35.06
CA MET A 50 -3.25 -49.51 -35.41
C MET A 50 -3.44 -47.99 -35.47
N TRP A 51 -3.15 -47.41 -36.63
CA TRP A 51 -3.69 -46.09 -37.00
C TRP A 51 -4.23 -46.23 -38.44
N LYS A 52 -5.49 -46.58 -38.57
CA LYS A 52 -6.28 -46.29 -39.76
C LYS A 52 -7.62 -45.73 -39.30
N ASP A 53 -8.00 -44.69 -39.98
CA ASP A 53 -9.33 -44.05 -39.98
C ASP A 53 -9.65 -43.10 -38.80
N ILE A 54 -9.06 -41.87 -38.85
CA ILE A 54 -9.72 -40.70 -38.28
C ILE A 54 -9.93 -39.69 -39.41
N SER A 55 -11.18 -39.57 -39.82
CA SER A 55 -11.69 -38.56 -40.75
C SER A 55 -11.41 -37.12 -40.22
N PRO A 56 -11.00 -36.18 -41.10
CA PRO A 56 -10.83 -34.77 -40.66
C PRO A 56 -12.13 -34.00 -40.68
N ALA A 57 -13.05 -34.37 -39.76
CA ALA A 57 -14.29 -33.62 -39.58
C ALA A 57 -14.61 -33.59 -38.08
N GLY A 58 -14.02 -32.67 -37.35
CA GLY A 58 -14.25 -32.51 -35.94
C GLY A 58 -13.18 -31.68 -35.24
N LEU A 59 -12.65 -30.64 -35.86
CA LEU A 59 -12.01 -29.55 -35.14
C LEU A 59 -13.14 -28.78 -34.42
N LEU A 60 -13.53 -29.29 -33.24
CA LEU A 60 -14.16 -28.44 -32.25
C LEU A 60 -13.15 -27.31 -31.99
N SER A 61 -13.50 -26.11 -32.43
CA SER A 61 -12.95 -24.89 -31.89
C SER A 61 -13.26 -24.87 -30.40
N LEU A 62 -12.34 -25.37 -29.57
CA LEU A 62 -12.27 -24.94 -28.20
C LEU A 62 -11.97 -23.45 -28.29
N GLY A 63 -13.03 -22.64 -28.22
CA GLY A 63 -12.92 -21.22 -27.97
C GLY A 63 -12.09 -21.13 -26.68
N LEU A 64 -10.93 -20.51 -26.79
CA LEU A 64 -10.25 -19.94 -25.64
C LEU A 64 -11.25 -18.93 -25.07
N ALA A 65 -12.09 -19.37 -24.14
CA ALA A 65 -12.79 -18.43 -23.27
C ALA A 65 -11.66 -17.66 -22.60
N GLY A 66 -11.54 -16.38 -22.88
CA GLY A 66 -10.65 -15.48 -22.17
C GLY A 66 -10.93 -15.70 -20.68
N GLN A 67 -9.90 -16.01 -19.91
CA GLN A 67 -10.07 -16.15 -18.47
C GLN A 67 -10.28 -14.73 -17.93
N ALA A 68 -11.44 -14.50 -17.31
CA ALA A 68 -11.65 -13.27 -16.54
C ALA A 68 -10.49 -13.10 -15.56
N SER A 69 -9.83 -11.94 -15.60
CA SER A 69 -8.76 -11.62 -14.66
C SER A 69 -9.38 -11.45 -13.27
N ALA A 70 -8.95 -12.25 -12.31
CA ALA A 70 -9.40 -12.17 -10.93
C ALA A 70 -8.25 -11.68 -10.04
N THR A 71 -8.48 -10.57 -9.34
CA THR A 71 -7.53 -9.98 -8.40
C THR A 71 -8.07 -10.09 -6.98
N LEU A 72 -7.22 -10.43 -6.02
CA LEU A 72 -7.60 -10.47 -4.61
C LEU A 72 -7.30 -9.13 -3.92
N LEU A 73 -8.18 -8.76 -2.99
CA LEU A 73 -7.97 -7.65 -2.07
C LEU A 73 -8.14 -8.15 -0.64
N TYR A 74 -7.36 -7.58 0.27
CA TYR A 74 -7.52 -7.79 1.71
C TYR A 74 -8.08 -6.52 2.35
N VAL A 75 -9.06 -6.69 3.21
CA VAL A 75 -9.82 -5.58 3.82
C VAL A 75 -9.91 -5.80 5.32
N SER A 76 -9.46 -4.83 6.10
CA SER A 76 -9.61 -4.83 7.57
C SER A 76 -10.81 -4.00 8.01
N SER A 77 -11.45 -4.44 9.09
CA SER A 77 -12.60 -3.77 9.69
C SER A 77 -12.58 -3.85 11.21
N TYR A 78 -13.03 -2.78 11.87
CA TYR A 78 -13.23 -2.76 13.33
C TYR A 78 -14.35 -3.69 13.83
N ALA A 79 -15.01 -4.44 12.93
CA ALA A 79 -15.79 -5.60 13.31
C ALA A 79 -14.94 -6.79 13.77
N GLY A 80 -13.60 -6.63 13.83
CA GLY A 80 -12.67 -7.69 14.22
C GLY A 80 -12.32 -8.64 13.08
N THR A 81 -12.47 -8.22 11.84
CA THR A 81 -12.33 -9.08 10.66
C THR A 81 -11.27 -8.58 9.68
N VAL A 82 -10.61 -9.55 9.03
CA VAL A 82 -9.89 -9.36 7.78
C VAL A 82 -10.61 -10.17 6.70
N THR A 83 -11.24 -9.47 5.76
CA THR A 83 -12.02 -10.06 4.68
C THR A 83 -11.19 -10.13 3.41
N THR A 84 -11.16 -11.28 2.74
CA THR A 84 -10.61 -11.39 1.39
C THR A 84 -11.71 -11.18 0.37
N LEU A 85 -11.51 -10.23 -0.53
CA LEU A 85 -12.40 -9.96 -1.65
C LEU A 85 -11.78 -10.48 -2.94
N ARG A 86 -12.63 -10.93 -3.84
CA ARG A 86 -12.28 -11.24 -5.24
C ARG A 86 -12.91 -10.21 -6.16
N LEU A 87 -12.07 -9.43 -6.83
CA LEU A 87 -12.45 -8.57 -7.94
C LEU A 87 -12.37 -9.39 -9.23
N THR A 88 -13.47 -9.48 -9.96
CA THR A 88 -13.52 -10.08 -11.30
C THR A 88 -13.87 -9.00 -12.31
N LEU A 89 -12.97 -8.72 -13.23
CA LEU A 89 -13.19 -7.76 -14.30
C LEU A 89 -13.78 -8.47 -15.54
N PRO A 90 -14.67 -7.81 -16.31
CA PRO A 90 -15.19 -8.34 -17.54
C PRO A 90 -14.06 -8.57 -18.57
N ASP A 91 -14.23 -9.58 -19.42
CA ASP A 91 -13.35 -9.79 -20.56
C ASP A 91 -13.71 -8.80 -21.67
N ASP A 92 -12.76 -7.96 -22.10
CA ASP A 92 -12.92 -6.97 -23.17
C ASP A 92 -13.34 -7.58 -24.52
N SER A 93 -13.20 -8.90 -24.68
CA SER A 93 -13.48 -9.60 -25.93
C SER A 93 -14.96 -9.97 -26.13
N SER A 94 -15.81 -9.77 -25.12
CA SER A 94 -17.23 -10.20 -25.15
C SER A 94 -18.18 -9.03 -25.39
N ALA A 95 -18.93 -9.06 -26.49
CA ALA A 95 -20.00 -8.09 -26.79
C ALA A 95 -21.19 -8.13 -25.78
N THR A 96 -21.17 -9.07 -24.82
CA THR A 96 -22.09 -9.22 -23.70
C THR A 96 -21.29 -9.32 -22.39
N ALA A 97 -20.35 -8.38 -22.18
CA ALA A 97 -19.54 -8.38 -20.97
C ALA A 97 -20.44 -8.35 -19.72
N ALA A 98 -20.25 -9.31 -18.82
CA ALA A 98 -20.82 -9.24 -17.48
C ALA A 98 -20.25 -8.00 -16.77
N ALA A 99 -21.02 -7.38 -15.87
CA ALA A 99 -20.49 -6.31 -15.04
C ALA A 99 -19.34 -6.84 -14.15
N ALA A 100 -18.38 -5.98 -13.82
CA ALA A 100 -17.37 -6.33 -12.83
C ALA A 100 -18.04 -6.69 -11.49
N THR A 101 -17.46 -7.63 -10.75
CA THR A 101 -17.96 -8.04 -9.44
C THR A 101 -16.86 -7.93 -8.38
N LEU A 102 -17.26 -7.57 -7.16
CA LEU A 102 -16.40 -7.56 -5.97
C LEU A 102 -17.09 -8.40 -4.90
N GLU A 103 -16.56 -9.57 -4.60
CA GLU A 103 -17.23 -10.57 -3.75
C GLU A 103 -16.36 -10.95 -2.55
N SER A 104 -16.98 -11.03 -1.36
CA SER A 104 -16.32 -11.60 -0.19
C SER A 104 -16.21 -13.11 -0.36
N ILE A 105 -14.97 -13.62 -0.33
CA ILE A 105 -14.69 -15.06 -0.51
C ILE A 105 -14.17 -15.74 0.75
N SER A 106 -13.60 -14.97 1.67
CA SER A 106 -13.07 -15.47 2.94
C SER A 106 -13.13 -14.38 4.01
N ASN A 107 -13.20 -14.80 5.27
CA ASN A 107 -13.17 -13.90 6.41
C ASN A 107 -12.35 -14.53 7.55
N SER A 108 -11.45 -13.76 8.16
CA SER A 108 -10.60 -14.18 9.27
C SER A 108 -10.76 -13.24 10.45
N THR A 109 -10.86 -13.78 11.66
CA THR A 109 -10.86 -13.03 12.93
C THR A 109 -9.52 -13.11 13.65
N GLY A 110 -8.49 -13.66 13.00
CA GLY A 110 -7.18 -13.92 13.61
C GLY A 110 -6.40 -12.66 13.98
N CYS A 111 -6.71 -11.50 13.37
CA CYS A 111 -6.00 -10.25 13.67
C CYS A 111 -6.24 -9.77 15.12
N GLY A 112 -7.50 -9.69 15.52
CA GLY A 112 -7.93 -9.14 16.81
C GLY A 112 -9.20 -8.32 16.67
N PRO A 113 -9.68 -7.66 17.74
CA PRO A 113 -10.97 -6.98 17.72
C PRO A 113 -10.98 -5.65 16.94
N ASN A 114 -9.82 -5.01 16.73
CA ASN A 114 -9.76 -3.68 16.13
C ASN A 114 -8.69 -3.60 15.00
N PRO A 115 -8.81 -4.40 13.92
CA PRO A 115 -7.87 -4.35 12.80
C PRO A 115 -7.82 -2.97 12.17
N SER A 116 -6.65 -2.33 12.17
CA SER A 116 -6.46 -0.93 11.72
C SER A 116 -5.66 -0.80 10.44
N TRP A 117 -4.74 -1.73 10.19
CA TRP A 117 -3.79 -1.67 9.09
C TRP A 117 -3.46 -3.06 8.55
N LEU A 118 -3.19 -3.12 7.25
CA LEU A 118 -2.73 -4.31 6.54
C LEU A 118 -1.47 -3.98 5.74
N SER A 119 -0.51 -4.88 5.73
CA SER A 119 0.68 -4.79 4.87
C SER A 119 1.06 -6.17 4.35
N LEU A 120 1.30 -6.30 3.06
CA LEU A 120 1.88 -7.50 2.46
C LEU A 120 3.40 -7.43 2.56
N ASP A 121 4.07 -8.55 2.85
CA ASP A 121 5.51 -8.62 2.73
C ASP A 121 5.96 -8.57 1.26
N TYR A 122 7.26 -8.34 1.01
CA TYR A 122 7.80 -8.23 -0.36
C TYR A 122 7.60 -9.51 -1.20
N SER A 123 7.55 -10.67 -0.57
CA SER A 123 7.26 -11.94 -1.25
C SER A 123 5.77 -12.14 -1.52
N LYS A 124 4.90 -11.42 -0.79
CA LYS A 124 3.43 -11.53 -0.79
C LYS A 124 2.90 -12.87 -0.27
N ASP A 125 3.74 -13.62 0.45
CA ASP A 125 3.35 -14.84 1.13
C ASP A 125 2.74 -14.54 2.50
N PHE A 126 3.16 -13.42 3.13
CA PHE A 126 2.65 -12.97 4.41
C PHE A 126 1.82 -11.70 4.29
N LEU A 127 0.75 -11.68 5.08
CA LEU A 127 -0.04 -10.48 5.35
C LEU A 127 0.10 -10.15 6.83
N PHE A 128 0.60 -8.97 7.14
CA PHE A 128 0.64 -8.42 8.49
C PHE A 128 -0.61 -7.62 8.77
N CYS A 129 -1.23 -7.86 9.92
CA CYS A 129 -2.37 -7.11 10.39
C CYS A 129 -2.09 -6.50 11.77
N LEU A 130 -2.44 -5.23 11.94
CA LEU A 130 -2.36 -4.53 13.22
C LEU A 130 -3.72 -4.49 13.89
N ASP A 131 -3.76 -4.80 15.18
CA ASP A 131 -4.91 -4.64 16.08
C ASP A 131 -4.63 -3.46 17.02
N GLU A 132 -5.42 -2.39 16.96
CA GLU A 132 -5.22 -1.20 17.81
C GLU A 132 -5.41 -1.48 19.30
N GLY A 133 -6.20 -2.51 19.67
CA GLY A 133 -6.39 -2.90 21.06
C GLY A 133 -7.13 -1.86 21.91
N PHE A 134 -8.21 -1.23 21.38
CA PHE A 134 -8.94 -0.12 22.04
C PHE A 134 -9.37 -0.40 23.47
N ASN A 135 -9.70 -1.64 23.80
CA ASN A 135 -10.25 -2.03 25.10
C ASN A 135 -9.25 -2.77 25.97
N GLY A 136 -8.00 -2.86 25.55
CA GLY A 136 -6.93 -3.58 26.23
C GLY A 136 -5.72 -2.70 26.54
N PRO A 137 -4.76 -3.21 27.32
CA PRO A 137 -3.51 -2.50 27.58
C PRO A 137 -2.49 -2.63 26.43
N TYR A 138 -2.75 -3.51 25.45
CA TYR A 138 -1.86 -3.84 24.35
C TYR A 138 -2.63 -3.78 23.03
N GLY A 139 -1.92 -3.41 21.96
CA GLY A 139 -2.27 -3.72 20.60
C GLY A 139 -1.66 -5.04 20.15
N GLY A 140 -1.81 -5.38 18.87
CA GLY A 140 -1.30 -6.64 18.34
C GLY A 140 -0.74 -6.52 16.93
N VAL A 141 0.21 -7.38 16.61
CA VAL A 141 0.66 -7.69 15.25
C VAL A 141 0.39 -9.15 14.99
N THR A 142 -0.30 -9.45 13.89
CA THR A 142 -0.56 -10.83 13.46
C THR A 142 0.06 -11.05 12.09
N THR A 143 0.76 -12.17 11.93
CA THR A 143 1.21 -12.67 10.63
C THR A 143 0.21 -13.72 10.13
N PHE A 144 -0.27 -13.51 8.92
CA PHE A 144 -1.05 -14.51 8.16
C PHE A 144 -0.22 -15.01 6.98
N PHE A 145 -0.34 -16.30 6.68
CA PHE A 145 0.02 -16.82 5.37
C PHE A 145 -1.15 -16.62 4.39
N THR A 146 -0.86 -16.10 3.20
CA THR A 146 -1.85 -15.85 2.16
C THR A 146 -1.98 -17.07 1.25
N ASN A 147 -3.07 -17.82 1.38
CA ASN A 147 -3.30 -18.99 0.53
C ASN A 147 -3.79 -18.58 -0.88
N ASP A 148 -3.50 -19.42 -1.88
CA ASP A 148 -3.91 -19.17 -3.27
C ASP A 148 -5.42 -19.10 -3.49
N ASP A 149 -6.20 -19.75 -2.62
CA ASP A 149 -7.67 -19.68 -2.65
C ASP A 149 -8.24 -18.40 -2.02
N GLY A 150 -7.37 -17.56 -1.45
CA GLY A 150 -7.71 -16.31 -0.76
C GLY A 150 -7.99 -16.48 0.74
N THR A 151 -7.90 -17.68 1.29
CA THR A 151 -7.99 -17.86 2.75
C THR A 151 -6.70 -17.38 3.43
N LEU A 152 -6.83 -16.98 4.70
CA LEU A 152 -5.72 -16.56 5.53
C LEU A 152 -5.47 -17.58 6.63
N THR A 153 -4.22 -18.03 6.77
CA THR A 153 -3.81 -18.92 7.87
C THR A 153 -2.98 -18.11 8.87
N THR A 154 -3.46 -17.98 10.11
CA THR A 154 -2.70 -17.31 11.17
C THR A 154 -1.45 -18.12 11.50
N LEU A 155 -0.27 -17.48 11.40
CA LEU A 155 1.01 -18.09 11.72
C LEU A 155 1.46 -17.73 13.13
N ASP A 156 1.46 -16.44 13.46
CA ASP A 156 1.89 -15.95 14.77
C ASP A 156 1.13 -14.68 15.15
N LYS A 157 1.13 -14.36 16.45
CA LYS A 157 0.57 -13.15 17.02
C LYS A 157 1.42 -12.65 18.17
N LEU A 158 1.78 -11.36 18.11
CA LEU A 158 2.60 -10.69 19.11
C LEU A 158 1.85 -9.49 19.70
N ASP A 159 1.79 -9.42 21.04
CA ASP A 159 1.32 -8.23 21.72
C ASP A 159 2.38 -7.12 21.62
N VAL A 160 1.93 -5.92 21.25
CA VAL A 160 2.75 -4.72 21.13
C VAL A 160 2.13 -3.57 21.93
N ILE A 161 2.77 -2.40 21.95
CA ILE A 161 2.20 -1.19 22.56
C ILE A 161 0.84 -0.88 21.90
N GLN A 162 -0.11 -0.37 22.68
CA GLN A 162 -1.45 -0.04 22.23
C GLN A 162 -1.43 0.94 21.04
N GLY A 163 -2.42 0.85 20.17
CA GLY A 163 -2.67 1.77 19.07
C GLY A 163 -1.70 1.67 17.89
N PRO A 164 -1.24 0.46 17.48
CA PRO A 164 -0.48 0.34 16.24
C PRO A 164 -1.40 0.64 15.04
N VAL A 165 -0.94 1.54 14.14
CA VAL A 165 -1.77 2.07 13.04
C VAL A 165 -1.11 2.03 11.66
N SER A 166 0.19 1.74 11.59
CA SER A 166 0.91 1.64 10.30
C SER A 166 2.19 0.81 10.44
N ILE A 167 2.57 0.15 9.35
CA ILE A 167 3.79 -0.67 9.22
C ILE A 167 4.59 -0.18 8.02
N ALA A 168 5.93 -0.05 8.21
CA ALA A 168 6.91 -0.06 7.13
C ALA A 168 7.79 -1.30 7.26
N GLU A 169 7.87 -2.10 6.20
CA GLU A 169 8.78 -3.24 6.11
C GLU A 169 10.19 -2.75 5.77
N PHE A 170 11.21 -3.23 6.49
CA PHE A 170 12.61 -2.87 6.27
C PHE A 170 13.54 -4.01 6.66
N GLY A 171 14.84 -3.80 6.51
CA GLY A 171 15.84 -4.80 6.86
C GLY A 171 16.26 -5.68 5.69
N VAL A 172 17.21 -6.59 5.94
CA VAL A 172 17.70 -7.51 4.90
C VAL A 172 16.59 -8.49 4.51
N GLY A 173 16.15 -8.41 3.25
CA GLY A 173 15.04 -9.24 2.76
C GLY A 173 13.69 -8.89 3.38
N GLY A 174 13.56 -7.68 3.95
CA GLY A 174 12.32 -7.22 4.56
C GLY A 174 12.02 -7.83 5.92
N SER A 175 13.02 -8.32 6.66
CA SER A 175 12.81 -9.09 7.90
C SER A 175 12.38 -8.28 9.13
N GLY A 176 12.11 -6.99 9.00
CA GLY A 176 11.71 -6.10 10.08
C GLY A 176 10.51 -5.24 9.73
N LEU A 177 9.71 -4.95 10.73
CA LEU A 177 8.53 -4.09 10.67
C LEU A 177 8.75 -2.90 11.62
N ALA A 178 8.85 -1.68 11.07
CA ALA A 178 8.73 -0.46 11.86
C ALA A 178 7.26 -0.11 12.01
N ILE A 179 6.79 0.13 13.23
CA ILE A 179 5.37 0.28 13.56
C ILE A 179 5.15 1.60 14.28
N ALA A 180 4.22 2.40 13.79
CA ALA A 180 3.76 3.62 14.45
C ALA A 180 2.57 3.31 15.35
N HIS A 181 2.59 3.84 16.60
CA HIS A 181 1.56 3.63 17.61
C HIS A 181 0.90 4.97 17.98
N TYR A 182 -0.35 5.15 17.55
CA TYR A 182 -1.09 6.39 17.77
C TYR A 182 -1.39 6.63 19.25
N SER A 183 -2.20 5.78 19.88
CA SER A 183 -2.59 5.94 21.28
C SER A 183 -1.48 5.57 22.26
N GLY A 184 -0.53 4.76 21.86
CA GLY A 184 0.63 4.38 22.68
C GLY A 184 1.80 5.35 22.62
N SER A 185 1.71 6.44 21.84
CA SER A 185 2.76 7.47 21.71
C SER A 185 4.16 6.89 21.42
N SER A 186 4.25 5.88 20.55
CA SER A 186 5.46 5.05 20.44
C SER A 186 5.80 4.68 18.99
N VAL A 187 7.04 4.26 18.81
CA VAL A 187 7.51 3.54 17.62
C VAL A 187 8.10 2.21 18.07
N SER A 188 7.69 1.11 17.44
CA SER A 188 8.22 -0.23 17.72
C SER A 188 8.92 -0.80 16.51
N VAL A 189 9.82 -1.76 16.74
CA VAL A 189 10.37 -2.63 15.71
C VAL A 189 10.08 -4.07 16.09
N VAL A 190 9.48 -4.79 15.14
CA VAL A 190 9.21 -6.23 15.24
C VAL A 190 9.95 -6.92 14.11
N GLY A 191 10.78 -7.90 14.45
CA GLY A 191 11.41 -8.78 13.46
C GLY A 191 10.51 -9.97 13.15
N PHE A 192 10.62 -10.53 11.94
CA PHE A 192 9.97 -11.79 11.60
C PHE A 192 10.92 -12.71 10.80
N ASN A 193 10.66 -13.99 10.84
CA ASN A 193 11.46 -15.00 10.17
C ASN A 193 10.72 -15.64 8.99
N ALA A 194 11.37 -16.56 8.29
CA ALA A 194 10.81 -17.23 7.12
C ALA A 194 9.56 -18.09 7.41
N GLU A 195 9.32 -18.44 8.67
CA GLU A 195 8.11 -19.16 9.12
C GLU A 195 7.00 -18.19 9.54
N GLY A 196 7.23 -16.87 9.49
CA GLY A 196 6.29 -15.84 9.89
C GLY A 196 6.22 -15.57 11.39
N ASN A 197 7.15 -16.14 12.21
CA ASN A 197 7.17 -15.90 13.65
C ASN A 197 7.70 -14.50 13.96
N LEU A 198 7.05 -13.81 14.89
CA LEU A 198 7.29 -12.43 15.27
C LEU A 198 8.17 -12.33 16.52
N THR A 199 9.01 -11.32 16.58
CA THR A 199 9.85 -11.04 17.75
C THR A 199 9.97 -9.53 17.95
N LEU A 200 9.64 -9.03 19.15
CA LEU A 200 9.85 -7.62 19.49
C LEU A 200 11.36 -7.34 19.57
N VAL A 201 11.83 -6.38 18.79
CA VAL A 201 13.24 -5.95 18.75
C VAL A 201 13.45 -4.69 19.58
N HIS A 202 12.57 -3.70 19.43
CA HIS A 202 12.72 -2.39 20.03
C HIS A 202 11.37 -1.70 20.25
N ASN A 203 11.30 -0.87 21.31
CA ASN A 203 10.22 0.08 21.58
C ASN A 203 10.81 1.41 22.00
N GLU A 204 10.25 2.52 21.49
CA GLU A 204 10.56 3.86 21.96
C GLU A 204 9.25 4.64 22.18
N THR A 205 9.06 5.17 23.40
CA THR A 205 7.85 5.91 23.79
C THR A 205 8.18 7.36 24.03
N TYR A 206 7.31 8.26 23.62
CA TYR A 206 7.50 9.71 23.64
C TYR A 206 6.52 10.39 24.57
N THR A 207 6.89 11.60 25.00
CA THR A 207 6.06 12.49 25.81
C THR A 207 6.15 13.92 25.29
N LEU A 208 5.14 14.73 25.57
CA LEU A 208 5.16 16.16 25.37
C LEU A 208 5.38 16.89 26.72
N GLU A 209 5.97 18.08 26.69
CA GLU A 209 6.04 18.96 27.87
C GLU A 209 4.66 19.59 28.19
N GLY A 210 3.79 19.63 27.21
CA GLY A 210 2.41 20.14 27.31
C GLY A 210 1.66 19.90 25.99
N PRO A 211 0.33 20.08 25.97
CA PRO A 211 -0.46 19.83 24.75
C PRO A 211 -0.09 20.80 23.62
N GLY A 212 -0.27 20.35 22.40
CA GLY A 212 -0.12 21.16 21.20
C GLY A 212 -1.28 22.17 21.01
N PRO A 213 -1.28 22.91 19.88
CA PRO A 213 -2.31 23.93 19.59
C PRO A 213 -3.74 23.38 19.51
N ASN A 214 -3.92 22.10 19.20
CA ASN A 214 -5.20 21.39 19.27
C ASN A 214 -5.19 20.42 20.47
N PRO A 215 -5.58 20.86 21.69
CA PRO A 215 -5.41 20.06 22.91
C PRO A 215 -6.25 18.78 22.96
N GLU A 216 -7.27 18.66 22.13
CA GLU A 216 -8.11 17.44 22.05
C GLU A 216 -7.48 16.35 21.19
N ARG A 217 -6.55 16.72 20.31
CA ARG A 217 -5.92 15.83 19.35
C ARG A 217 -4.39 15.82 19.46
N GLN A 218 -3.82 16.69 20.29
CA GLN A 218 -2.39 16.87 20.52
C GLN A 218 -2.07 16.92 22.03
N GLU A 219 -2.83 16.18 22.82
CA GLU A 219 -2.61 16.01 24.28
C GLU A 219 -1.37 15.16 24.55
N ALA A 220 -0.96 14.32 23.61
CA ALA A 220 0.18 13.43 23.65
C ALA A 220 0.82 13.31 22.25
N PRO A 221 2.03 12.72 22.10
CA PRO A 221 2.53 12.31 20.79
C PRO A 221 1.64 11.23 20.18
N HIS A 222 1.41 11.34 18.86
CA HIS A 222 0.60 10.40 18.08
C HIS A 222 1.31 10.02 16.78
N PRO A 223 2.38 9.18 16.83
CA PRO A 223 2.98 8.58 15.65
C PRO A 223 1.92 7.89 14.80
N HIS A 224 1.77 8.29 13.52
CA HIS A 224 0.63 7.85 12.73
C HIS A 224 0.99 6.96 11.54
N GLU A 225 2.15 7.15 10.94
CA GLU A 225 2.64 6.31 9.86
C GLU A 225 4.12 5.98 10.05
N ALA A 226 4.54 4.79 9.65
CA ALA A 226 5.94 4.45 9.45
C ALA A 226 6.21 4.39 7.94
N ILE A 227 7.24 5.10 7.48
CA ILE A 227 7.58 5.24 6.06
C ILE A 227 9.03 4.89 5.85
N LEU A 228 9.32 3.87 5.06
CA LEU A 228 10.70 3.59 4.64
C LEU A 228 11.08 4.55 3.51
N ASP A 229 12.25 5.17 3.62
CA ASP A 229 12.77 6.03 2.56
C ASP A 229 13.20 5.21 1.33
N PRO A 230 13.28 5.80 0.13
CA PRO A 230 13.62 5.07 -1.10
C PRO A 230 15.02 4.44 -1.12
N THR A 231 15.92 4.85 -0.22
CA THR A 231 17.25 4.23 -0.07
C THR A 231 17.27 3.04 0.89
N ALA A 232 16.12 2.77 1.54
CA ALA A 232 15.97 1.80 2.62
C ALA A 232 16.94 2.02 3.80
N SER A 233 17.38 3.26 4.00
CA SER A 233 18.35 3.64 5.03
C SER A 233 17.73 4.45 6.16
N TYR A 234 16.51 4.94 5.99
CA TYR A 234 15.82 5.77 6.97
C TYR A 234 14.35 5.37 7.09
N VAL A 235 13.84 5.48 8.32
CA VAL A 235 12.40 5.41 8.61
C VAL A 235 11.94 6.79 9.07
N LEU A 236 10.89 7.31 8.43
CA LEU A 236 10.22 8.55 8.78
C LEU A 236 8.89 8.23 9.45
N VAL A 237 8.57 8.95 10.53
CA VAL A 237 7.32 8.73 11.27
C VAL A 237 6.67 10.08 11.56
N PRO A 238 5.67 10.51 10.78
CA PRO A 238 4.83 11.66 11.11
C PRO A 238 4.16 11.45 12.47
N ASP A 239 4.29 12.44 13.35
CA ASP A 239 3.70 12.44 14.69
C ASP A 239 2.69 13.58 14.80
N LEU A 240 1.40 13.23 14.69
CA LEU A 240 0.29 14.16 14.66
C LEU A 240 0.22 15.00 15.92
N GLY A 241 0.47 14.40 17.09
CA GLY A 241 0.38 15.08 18.36
C GLY A 241 1.56 16.03 18.65
N ALA A 242 2.73 15.71 18.10
CA ALA A 242 3.97 16.45 18.35
C ALA A 242 4.30 17.51 17.29
N ASP A 243 3.55 17.61 16.20
CA ASP A 243 3.81 18.49 15.05
C ASP A 243 5.23 18.34 14.50
N LEU A 244 5.66 17.10 14.28
CA LEU A 244 6.96 16.79 13.69
C LEU A 244 6.92 15.47 12.90
N VAL A 245 7.94 15.26 12.07
CA VAL A 245 8.25 13.95 11.50
C VAL A 245 9.48 13.42 12.21
N ARG A 246 9.35 12.31 12.96
CA ARG A 246 10.48 11.60 13.57
C ARG A 246 11.28 10.94 12.46
N ILE A 247 12.59 10.97 12.58
CA ILE A 247 13.51 10.43 11.59
C ILE A 247 14.48 9.48 12.29
N TYR A 248 14.63 8.29 11.72
CA TYR A 248 15.56 7.29 12.21
C TYR A 248 16.47 6.83 11.10
N GLN A 249 17.75 6.67 11.40
CA GLN A 249 18.63 5.85 10.58
C GLN A 249 18.32 4.39 10.86
N ALA A 250 18.02 3.62 9.83
CA ALA A 250 17.71 2.20 9.91
C ALA A 250 18.98 1.36 9.67
N ASP A 251 19.22 0.38 10.56
CA ASP A 251 20.23 -0.64 10.35
C ASP A 251 19.55 -1.92 9.87
N ALA A 252 19.69 -2.21 8.59
CA ALA A 252 19.03 -3.35 7.96
C ALA A 252 19.49 -4.70 8.49
N SER A 253 20.67 -4.80 9.13
CA SER A 253 21.23 -6.07 9.62
C SER A 253 20.82 -6.39 11.06
N THR A 254 20.63 -5.37 11.89
CA THR A 254 20.27 -5.50 13.30
C THR A 254 18.82 -5.14 13.57
N LEU A 255 18.11 -4.58 12.59
CA LEU A 255 16.79 -3.99 12.72
C LEU A 255 16.75 -2.82 13.73
N GLY A 256 17.91 -2.21 14.01
CA GLY A 256 18.02 -1.06 14.90
C GLY A 256 17.52 0.23 14.23
N LEU A 257 16.82 1.06 15.00
CA LEU A 257 16.46 2.43 14.62
C LEU A 257 17.25 3.41 15.49
N THR A 258 18.10 4.23 14.87
CA THR A 258 18.85 5.29 15.57
C THR A 258 18.19 6.63 15.32
N PRO A 259 17.67 7.33 16.35
CA PRO A 259 16.97 8.59 16.14
C PRO A 259 17.92 9.69 15.64
N LEU A 260 17.42 10.48 14.69
CA LEU A 260 18.05 11.67 14.15
C LEU A 260 17.24 12.92 14.55
N ALA A 261 17.75 14.11 14.20
CA ALA A 261 16.99 15.34 14.38
C ALA A 261 15.67 15.26 13.58
N PRO A 262 14.51 15.47 14.22
CA PRO A 262 13.21 15.41 13.55
C PRO A 262 13.00 16.61 12.62
N LEU A 263 12.14 16.45 11.62
CA LEU A 263 11.63 17.55 10.82
C LEU A 263 10.44 18.19 11.57
N ALA A 264 10.63 19.43 12.04
CA ALA A 264 9.55 20.21 12.62
C ALA A 264 8.60 20.71 11.54
N VAL A 265 7.29 20.63 11.79
CA VAL A 265 6.25 21.15 10.92
C VAL A 265 5.49 22.30 11.59
N ARG A 266 4.52 22.88 10.88
CA ARG A 266 3.74 24.02 11.44
C ARG A 266 2.93 23.58 12.64
N PRO A 267 2.97 24.33 13.76
CA PRO A 267 2.22 24.00 14.95
C PRO A 267 0.70 23.90 14.67
N GLY A 268 0.06 22.85 15.20
CA GLY A 268 -1.36 22.57 15.01
C GLY A 268 -1.70 21.92 13.66
N SER A 269 -0.69 21.60 12.83
CA SER A 269 -0.94 20.97 11.54
C SER A 269 -1.29 19.48 11.63
N GLY A 270 -0.76 18.78 12.62
CA GLY A 270 -0.99 17.36 12.84
C GLY A 270 -0.57 16.50 11.64
N PRO A 271 0.75 16.31 11.39
CA PRO A 271 1.24 15.50 10.29
C PRO A 271 0.80 14.05 10.47
N ARG A 272 0.30 13.44 9.38
CA ARG A 272 -0.34 12.13 9.45
C ARG A 272 0.39 11.07 8.61
N HIS A 273 0.38 11.24 7.30
CA HIS A 273 0.96 10.32 6.32
C HIS A 273 1.85 11.07 5.33
N GLY A 274 2.72 10.32 4.64
CA GLY A 274 3.61 10.90 3.64
C GLY A 274 4.01 9.93 2.55
N ALA A 275 4.36 10.47 1.39
CA ALA A 275 4.75 9.68 0.24
C ALA A 275 6.03 10.23 -0.40
N PHE A 276 6.93 9.32 -0.77
CA PHE A 276 8.13 9.66 -1.52
C PHE A 276 7.89 9.59 -3.03
N ARG A 277 8.59 10.44 -3.76
CA ARG A 277 8.75 10.36 -5.19
C ARG A 277 10.21 10.50 -5.56
N VAL A 278 10.73 9.54 -6.33
CA VAL A 278 12.11 9.54 -6.81
C VAL A 278 12.15 9.85 -8.31
N THR A 279 13.07 10.70 -8.70
CA THR A 279 13.43 10.96 -10.09
C THR A 279 14.86 10.50 -10.35
N SER A 280 15.43 10.76 -11.54
CA SER A 280 16.82 10.43 -11.85
C SER A 280 17.85 11.14 -10.97
N ASP A 281 17.49 12.31 -10.43
CA ASP A 281 18.42 13.24 -9.78
C ASP A 281 17.90 13.86 -8.47
N LYS A 282 16.62 13.64 -8.13
CA LYS A 282 15.98 14.23 -6.96
C LYS A 282 15.06 13.25 -6.24
N THR A 283 14.95 13.44 -4.95
CA THR A 283 13.95 12.79 -4.11
C THR A 283 13.04 13.86 -3.53
N TYR A 284 11.73 13.65 -3.67
CA TYR A 284 10.69 14.49 -3.07
C TYR A 284 9.95 13.72 -1.99
N PHE A 285 9.54 14.43 -0.95
CA PHE A 285 8.69 13.93 0.12
C PHE A 285 7.46 14.82 0.25
N TYR A 286 6.28 14.24 0.18
CA TYR A 286 5.00 14.92 0.35
C TYR A 286 4.38 14.47 1.65
N LEU A 287 4.08 15.42 2.52
CA LEU A 287 3.51 15.21 3.85
C LEU A 287 2.09 15.74 3.89
N VAL A 288 1.10 14.90 4.19
CA VAL A 288 -0.26 15.33 4.48
C VAL A 288 -0.42 15.55 5.98
N SER A 289 -1.05 16.67 6.34
CA SER A 289 -1.38 17.02 7.72
C SER A 289 -2.89 16.99 7.94
N GLU A 290 -3.34 16.14 8.87
CA GLU A 290 -4.75 15.87 9.14
C GLU A 290 -5.47 17.09 9.71
N LEU A 291 -4.93 17.68 10.78
CA LEU A 291 -5.60 18.75 11.50
C LEU A 291 -5.60 20.07 10.73
N GLY A 292 -4.51 20.32 9.99
CA GLY A 292 -4.37 21.50 9.14
C GLY A 292 -5.02 21.37 7.77
N ASN A 293 -5.42 20.17 7.35
CA ASN A 293 -5.88 19.88 5.98
C ASN A 293 -4.95 20.46 4.92
N THR A 294 -3.65 20.12 5.02
CA THR A 294 -2.59 20.68 4.16
C THR A 294 -1.68 19.61 3.60
N ILE A 295 -1.03 19.94 2.48
CA ILE A 295 0.07 19.18 1.90
C ILE A 295 1.31 20.06 1.92
N THR A 296 2.42 19.54 2.47
CA THR A 296 3.73 20.16 2.38
C THR A 296 4.64 19.32 1.50
N GLY A 297 5.24 19.93 0.48
CA GLY A 297 6.23 19.28 -0.37
C GLY A 297 7.64 19.66 0.01
N TYR A 298 8.53 18.67 0.04
CA TYR A 298 9.96 18.84 0.35
C TYR A 298 10.83 18.22 -0.73
N GLU A 299 11.95 18.86 -1.06
CA GLU A 299 13.08 18.20 -1.69
C GLU A 299 13.99 17.62 -0.60
N VAL A 300 14.31 16.33 -0.70
CA VAL A 300 15.10 15.61 0.30
C VAL A 300 16.54 15.47 -0.17
N THR A 301 17.48 15.83 0.70
CA THR A 301 18.92 15.65 0.46
C THR A 301 19.50 14.66 1.45
N TYR A 302 20.20 13.65 0.93
CA TYR A 302 20.94 12.66 1.70
C TYR A 302 22.37 13.17 1.91
N ASN A 303 22.70 13.53 3.16
CA ASN A 303 23.98 14.13 3.48
C ASN A 303 25.08 13.07 3.71
N GLU A 304 26.35 13.43 3.45
CA GLU A 304 27.51 12.56 3.66
C GLU A 304 27.66 12.09 5.12
N ASN A 305 27.21 12.89 6.08
CA ASN A 305 27.19 12.56 7.51
C ASN A 305 26.02 11.64 7.93
N LYS A 306 25.33 11.05 6.97
CA LYS A 306 24.16 10.15 7.19
C LYS A 306 22.98 10.83 7.89
N THR A 307 22.74 12.09 7.60
CA THR A 307 21.52 12.81 7.99
C THR A 307 20.70 13.18 6.76
N LEU A 308 19.42 13.49 6.97
CA LEU A 308 18.54 14.03 5.93
C LEU A 308 18.38 15.53 6.11
N SER A 309 18.29 16.25 4.99
CA SER A 309 17.85 17.64 4.94
C SER A 309 16.58 17.76 4.10
N PHE A 310 15.66 18.59 4.56
CA PHE A 310 14.38 18.84 3.89
C PHE A 310 14.30 20.31 3.51
N ASN A 311 14.23 20.57 2.21
CA ASN A 311 14.00 21.92 1.68
C ASN A 311 12.52 22.03 1.29
N GLU A 312 11.76 22.84 2.03
CA GLU A 312 10.35 23.07 1.73
C GLU A 312 10.19 23.74 0.37
N LEU A 313 9.40 23.13 -0.51
CA LEU A 313 9.10 23.63 -1.84
C LEU A 313 7.81 24.44 -1.84
N PHE A 314 6.79 23.93 -1.12
CA PHE A 314 5.48 24.54 -1.01
C PHE A 314 4.72 24.04 0.22
N PHE A 315 3.72 24.82 0.60
CA PHE A 315 2.70 24.48 1.59
C PHE A 315 1.35 24.93 1.04
N ILE A 316 0.43 24.00 0.84
CA ILE A 316 -0.89 24.26 0.24
C ILE A 316 -2.01 23.55 1.02
N PRO A 317 -3.24 24.08 0.99
CA PRO A 317 -4.41 23.31 1.43
C PRO A 317 -4.58 22.02 0.60
N THR A 318 -5.19 20.99 1.20
CA THR A 318 -5.45 19.70 0.50
C THR A 318 -6.29 19.83 -0.76
N HIS A 319 -7.09 20.90 -0.86
CA HIS A 319 -7.90 21.20 -2.05
C HIS A 319 -7.21 22.10 -3.07
N GLY A 320 -5.94 22.48 -2.81
CA GLY A 320 -5.16 23.36 -3.69
C GLY A 320 -5.53 24.83 -3.61
N GLU A 321 -6.59 25.16 -2.92
CA GLU A 321 -7.10 26.52 -2.68
C GLU A 321 -7.70 26.61 -1.28
N GLU A 322 -7.68 27.80 -0.68
CA GLU A 322 -8.35 28.05 0.57
C GLU A 322 -9.86 28.03 0.37
N ARG A 323 -10.54 27.19 1.14
CA ARG A 323 -12.00 27.15 1.23
C ARG A 323 -12.44 26.83 2.66
N VAL A 324 -13.65 27.20 2.99
CA VAL A 324 -14.22 26.85 4.29
C VAL A 324 -14.62 25.37 4.25
N LEU A 325 -13.95 24.58 5.07
CA LEU A 325 -14.27 23.17 5.27
C LEU A 325 -15.11 22.99 6.54
N PRO A 326 -15.92 21.92 6.65
CA PRO A 326 -16.54 21.55 7.91
C PRO A 326 -15.49 21.38 9.03
N GLU A 327 -15.84 21.74 10.26
CA GLU A 327 -14.93 21.75 11.41
C GLU A 327 -14.24 20.41 11.67
N LYS A 328 -14.91 19.29 11.35
CA LYS A 328 -14.38 17.93 11.56
C LYS A 328 -13.53 17.43 10.41
N THR A 329 -13.44 18.18 9.31
CA THR A 329 -12.68 17.74 8.14
C THR A 329 -11.24 17.39 8.51
N GLY A 330 -10.79 16.25 8.05
CA GLY A 330 -9.42 15.77 8.27
C GLY A 330 -8.89 15.02 7.08
N ALA A 331 -7.77 15.48 6.53
CA ALA A 331 -7.04 14.74 5.50
C ALA A 331 -6.60 13.37 6.05
N ALA A 332 -6.52 12.35 5.18
CA ALA A 332 -6.21 11.00 5.64
C ALA A 332 -5.03 10.38 4.90
N GLU A 333 -5.30 9.68 3.81
CA GLU A 333 -4.29 8.96 3.05
C GLU A 333 -3.64 9.85 2.00
N ILE A 334 -2.36 9.58 1.72
CA ILE A 334 -1.61 10.22 0.65
C ILE A 334 -0.76 9.17 -0.07
N LEU A 335 -0.81 9.15 -1.40
CA LEU A 335 -0.11 8.16 -2.20
C LEU A 335 0.39 8.80 -3.50
N VAL A 336 1.62 8.45 -3.90
CA VAL A 336 2.15 8.73 -5.24
C VAL A 336 1.80 7.56 -6.14
N SER A 337 1.24 7.84 -7.32
CA SER A 337 0.88 6.79 -8.29
C SER A 337 2.10 5.96 -8.71
N PRO A 338 1.92 4.67 -9.11
CA PRO A 338 3.03 3.77 -9.45
C PRO A 338 3.99 4.30 -10.54
N ASP A 339 3.49 5.14 -11.44
CA ASP A 339 4.30 5.80 -12.48
C ASP A 339 4.98 7.11 -12.02
N GLY A 340 4.75 7.53 -10.76
CA GLY A 340 5.33 8.72 -10.16
C GLY A 340 4.81 10.05 -10.72
N LYS A 341 3.72 10.05 -11.51
CA LYS A 341 3.21 11.26 -12.16
C LYS A 341 2.19 12.03 -11.33
N PHE A 342 1.50 11.33 -10.42
CA PHE A 342 0.37 11.90 -9.68
C PHE A 342 0.50 11.65 -8.18
N LEU A 343 0.02 12.61 -7.40
CA LEU A 343 -0.20 12.51 -5.97
C LEU A 343 -1.72 12.48 -5.73
N ILE A 344 -2.19 11.54 -4.92
CA ILE A 344 -3.60 11.42 -4.56
C ILE A 344 -3.72 11.55 -3.04
N VAL A 345 -4.71 12.30 -2.58
CA VAL A 345 -5.02 12.51 -1.16
C VAL A 345 -6.50 12.23 -0.92
N SER A 346 -6.85 11.58 0.18
CA SER A 346 -8.23 11.48 0.64
C SER A 346 -8.52 12.50 1.74
N SER A 347 -9.75 13.01 1.75
CA SER A 347 -10.27 13.89 2.80
C SER A 347 -11.56 13.29 3.38
N ARG A 348 -11.86 13.57 4.64
CA ARG A 348 -12.91 12.91 5.41
C ARG A 348 -13.84 13.93 6.06
N TRP A 349 -15.10 13.52 6.28
CA TRP A 349 -16.12 14.28 7.00
C TRP A 349 -16.50 15.60 6.33
N GLU A 350 -16.47 15.65 5.01
CA GLU A 350 -16.85 16.83 4.22
C GLU A 350 -18.26 16.75 3.66
N ASP A 351 -18.70 15.52 3.29
CA ASP A 351 -19.94 15.28 2.56
C ASP A 351 -20.07 16.23 1.33
N SER A 352 -18.93 16.47 0.64
CA SER A 352 -18.84 17.49 -0.43
C SER A 352 -19.47 17.05 -1.76
N PHE A 353 -19.81 15.77 -1.88
CA PHE A 353 -20.46 15.19 -3.05
C PHE A 353 -21.75 14.46 -2.67
N ASN A 354 -22.68 14.42 -3.62
CA ASN A 354 -23.78 13.47 -3.64
C ASN A 354 -23.67 12.62 -4.89
N ILE A 355 -23.71 11.31 -4.75
CA ILE A 355 -23.61 10.36 -5.85
C ILE A 355 -24.86 9.49 -5.94
N THR A 356 -25.11 8.94 -7.12
CA THR A 356 -26.19 7.95 -7.30
C THR A 356 -25.96 6.76 -6.38
N ASN A 357 -27.07 6.29 -5.77
CA ASN A 357 -27.02 5.11 -4.91
C ASN A 357 -26.55 3.89 -5.68
N PHE A 358 -25.70 3.09 -5.06
CA PHE A 358 -25.24 1.83 -5.67
C PHE A 358 -26.35 0.78 -5.77
N ASP A 359 -27.42 0.88 -4.96
CA ASP A 359 -28.66 0.10 -5.16
C ASP A 359 -29.51 0.78 -6.25
N PRO A 360 -29.66 0.21 -7.45
CA PRO A 360 -30.40 0.82 -8.55
C PRO A 360 -31.90 0.93 -8.27
N SER A 361 -32.42 0.24 -7.26
CA SER A 361 -33.81 0.36 -6.80
C SER A 361 -34.04 1.54 -5.86
N ASN A 362 -32.96 2.12 -5.32
CA ASN A 362 -33.01 3.26 -4.39
C ASN A 362 -32.63 4.56 -5.10
N SER A 363 -33.60 5.46 -5.27
CA SER A 363 -33.41 6.75 -5.94
C SER A 363 -32.79 7.84 -5.05
N THR A 364 -32.52 7.58 -3.77
CA THR A 364 -31.84 8.55 -2.91
C THR A 364 -30.37 8.61 -3.24
N GLU A 365 -29.84 9.84 -3.35
CA GLU A 365 -28.40 10.03 -3.45
C GLU A 365 -27.72 9.72 -2.11
N ILE A 366 -26.46 9.27 -2.17
CA ILE A 366 -25.63 9.05 -0.98
C ILE A 366 -24.51 10.09 -0.92
N PRO A 367 -24.22 10.63 0.29
CA PRO A 367 -23.12 11.57 0.46
C PRO A 367 -21.78 10.89 0.25
N SER A 368 -20.80 11.64 -0.22
CA SER A 368 -19.43 11.15 -0.41
C SER A 368 -18.42 12.24 -0.10
N ASP A 369 -17.32 11.81 0.50
CA ASP A 369 -16.11 12.60 0.67
C ASP A 369 -15.20 12.48 -0.59
N PRO A 370 -14.19 13.37 -0.76
CA PRO A 370 -13.39 13.40 -1.97
C PRO A 370 -12.12 12.55 -1.89
N LEU A 371 -11.68 12.09 -3.08
CA LEU A 371 -10.29 11.86 -3.44
C LEU A 371 -9.81 13.05 -4.29
N ILE A 372 -8.63 13.56 -4.00
CA ILE A 372 -8.08 14.75 -4.64
C ILE A 372 -6.79 14.37 -5.35
N THR A 373 -6.73 14.58 -6.67
CA THR A 373 -5.58 14.22 -7.51
C THR A 373 -4.82 15.46 -7.94
N TYR A 374 -3.50 15.40 -7.82
CA TYR A 374 -2.55 16.36 -8.32
C TYR A 374 -1.60 15.74 -9.33
N SER A 375 -1.25 16.44 -10.38
CA SER A 375 -0.07 16.12 -11.19
C SER A 375 1.18 16.66 -10.52
N ILE A 376 2.28 15.89 -10.60
CA ILE A 376 3.58 16.26 -10.03
C ILE A 376 4.49 16.72 -11.16
N ASP A 377 4.99 17.95 -11.08
CA ASP A 377 6.06 18.44 -11.97
C ASP A 377 7.36 17.69 -11.64
N CYS A 378 7.92 16.99 -12.61
CA CYS A 378 9.07 16.12 -12.37
C CYS A 378 10.38 16.87 -12.10
N ALA A 379 10.51 18.11 -12.54
CA ALA A 379 11.71 18.90 -12.36
C ALA A 379 11.72 19.65 -11.03
N THR A 380 10.55 20.07 -10.56
CA THR A 380 10.40 20.93 -9.38
C THR A 380 9.73 20.28 -8.20
N GLY A 381 9.03 19.14 -8.40
CA GLY A 381 8.19 18.50 -7.39
C GLY A 381 6.90 19.24 -7.08
N ASN A 382 6.60 20.36 -7.75
CA ASN A 382 5.40 21.14 -7.52
C ASN A 382 4.13 20.40 -7.95
N LEU A 383 3.03 20.71 -7.27
CA LEU A 383 1.73 20.09 -7.51
C LEU A 383 0.80 21.03 -8.30
N THR A 384 0.05 20.45 -9.23
CA THR A 384 -1.07 21.11 -9.90
C THR A 384 -2.32 20.25 -9.75
N LYS A 385 -3.40 20.81 -9.15
CA LYS A 385 -4.66 20.06 -8.96
C LYS A 385 -5.23 19.64 -10.31
N VAL A 386 -5.59 18.35 -10.41
CA VAL A 386 -6.16 17.74 -11.62
C VAL A 386 -7.66 17.47 -11.42
N GLN A 387 -8.03 16.92 -10.26
CA GLN A 387 -9.40 16.48 -10.02
C GLN A 387 -9.71 16.46 -8.52
N GLU A 388 -10.98 16.69 -8.19
CA GLU A 388 -11.65 16.20 -7.00
C GLU A 388 -12.71 15.22 -7.46
N PHE A 389 -12.71 14.00 -6.91
CA PHE A 389 -13.60 12.92 -7.31
C PHE A 389 -14.27 12.31 -6.08
N ALA A 390 -15.56 12.02 -6.16
CA ALA A 390 -16.27 11.39 -5.06
C ALA A 390 -15.72 9.99 -4.78
N ALA A 391 -15.32 9.73 -3.54
CA ALA A 391 -14.68 8.47 -3.12
C ALA A 391 -15.61 7.24 -3.17
N GLY A 392 -16.92 7.45 -3.38
CA GLY A 392 -17.94 6.39 -3.38
C GLY A 392 -18.69 6.28 -2.04
N GLY A 393 -18.45 7.19 -1.10
CA GLY A 393 -19.07 7.25 0.23
C GLY A 393 -18.27 8.09 1.21
N ARG A 394 -18.56 7.92 2.50
CA ARG A 394 -18.00 8.74 3.57
C ARG A 394 -16.78 8.14 4.24
N VAL A 395 -15.90 9.00 4.69
CA VAL A 395 -14.71 8.71 5.48
C VAL A 395 -13.77 7.75 4.75
N PRO A 396 -13.22 8.15 3.57
CA PRO A 396 -12.18 7.39 2.87
C PRO A 396 -10.87 7.42 3.68
N ARG A 397 -10.79 6.56 4.72
CA ARG A 397 -9.66 6.51 5.66
C ARG A 397 -8.38 6.07 4.99
N HIS A 398 -8.49 5.11 4.08
CA HIS A 398 -7.38 4.53 3.35
C HIS A 398 -7.81 4.22 1.91
N PHE A 399 -6.88 4.25 0.99
CA PHE A 399 -7.03 3.72 -0.35
C PHE A 399 -5.70 3.15 -0.83
N SER A 400 -5.76 2.18 -1.71
CA SER A 400 -4.60 1.64 -2.42
C SER A 400 -4.81 1.72 -3.94
N ILE A 401 -3.71 1.67 -4.69
CA ILE A 401 -3.71 1.62 -6.16
C ILE A 401 -3.05 0.31 -6.57
N ASN A 402 -3.61 -0.41 -7.54
CA ASN A 402 -3.03 -1.64 -8.05
C ASN A 402 -1.70 -1.38 -8.79
N ALA A 403 -0.92 -2.43 -9.02
CA ALA A 403 0.42 -2.33 -9.63
C ALA A 403 0.41 -1.69 -11.03
N ASP A 404 -0.64 -1.89 -11.81
CA ASP A 404 -0.82 -1.26 -13.13
C ASP A 404 -1.21 0.22 -13.04
N GLY A 405 -1.60 0.69 -11.86
CA GLY A 405 -1.97 2.09 -11.62
C GLY A 405 -3.35 2.49 -12.13
N ASN A 406 -4.14 1.55 -12.63
CA ASN A 406 -5.43 1.82 -13.29
C ASN A 406 -6.66 1.55 -12.42
N LEU A 407 -6.49 0.98 -11.22
CA LEU A 407 -7.58 0.76 -10.26
C LEU A 407 -7.19 1.29 -8.89
N ALA A 408 -8.14 1.91 -8.21
CA ALA A 408 -8.03 2.25 -6.79
C ALA A 408 -9.07 1.48 -5.98
N ALA A 409 -8.67 0.92 -4.84
CA ALA A 409 -9.56 0.35 -3.84
C ALA A 409 -9.67 1.31 -2.66
N VAL A 410 -10.86 1.79 -2.37
CA VAL A 410 -11.13 2.80 -1.34
C VAL A 410 -11.88 2.18 -0.18
N SER A 411 -11.35 2.31 1.04
CA SER A 411 -12.01 1.91 2.28
C SER A 411 -12.80 3.07 2.86
N LEU A 412 -14.12 2.94 2.84
CA LEU A 412 -15.08 3.94 3.32
C LEU A 412 -15.50 3.60 4.74
N GLN A 413 -14.73 4.07 5.72
CA GLN A 413 -14.91 3.76 7.14
C GLN A 413 -16.32 4.15 7.63
N GLY A 414 -16.83 5.29 7.18
CA GLY A 414 -18.13 5.83 7.61
C GLY A 414 -19.34 5.06 7.06
N ASP A 415 -19.15 4.30 5.97
CA ASP A 415 -20.24 3.56 5.33
C ASP A 415 -20.07 2.03 5.39
N GLY A 416 -18.96 1.53 5.98
CA GLY A 416 -18.69 0.11 6.00
C GLY A 416 -18.60 -0.49 4.60
N ARG A 417 -17.90 0.16 3.68
CA ARG A 417 -17.91 -0.18 2.26
C ARG A 417 -16.51 -0.15 1.65
N VAL A 418 -16.27 -1.02 0.69
CA VAL A 418 -15.15 -0.94 -0.25
C VAL A 418 -15.67 -0.63 -1.64
N VAL A 419 -15.06 0.36 -2.30
CA VAL A 419 -15.34 0.72 -3.69
C VAL A 419 -14.07 0.59 -4.50
N VAL A 420 -14.16 -0.05 -5.67
CA VAL A 420 -13.10 -0.06 -6.67
C VAL A 420 -13.43 0.96 -7.76
N ILE A 421 -12.47 1.83 -8.06
CA ILE A 421 -12.63 2.95 -8.99
C ILE A 421 -11.63 2.80 -10.14
N ASP A 422 -12.09 2.96 -11.38
CA ASP A 422 -11.24 3.02 -12.58
C ASP A 422 -10.43 4.32 -12.60
N ARG A 423 -9.16 4.23 -12.98
CA ARG A 423 -8.25 5.36 -13.07
C ARG A 423 -7.50 5.35 -14.39
N ASP A 424 -7.50 6.49 -15.06
CA ASP A 424 -6.71 6.71 -16.26
C ASP A 424 -5.25 7.00 -15.88
N VAL A 425 -4.33 6.12 -16.24
CA VAL A 425 -2.91 6.24 -15.88
C VAL A 425 -2.21 7.42 -16.57
N GLU A 426 -2.68 7.86 -17.75
CA GLU A 426 -2.05 8.94 -18.47
C GLU A 426 -2.49 10.33 -17.98
N THR A 427 -3.75 10.46 -17.60
CA THR A 427 -4.33 11.73 -17.13
C THR A 427 -4.41 11.84 -15.61
N GLY A 428 -4.31 10.72 -14.90
CA GLY A 428 -4.50 10.62 -13.45
C GLY A 428 -5.95 10.69 -12.99
N LEU A 429 -6.92 10.80 -13.92
CA LEU A 429 -8.33 10.98 -13.60
C LEU A 429 -8.97 9.67 -13.12
N PHE A 430 -9.69 9.74 -12.00
CA PHE A 430 -10.70 8.75 -11.66
C PHE A 430 -11.92 8.91 -12.57
N LYS A 431 -12.55 7.79 -12.95
CA LYS A 431 -13.65 7.77 -13.92
C LYS A 431 -14.90 7.15 -13.31
N ASP A 432 -15.02 5.84 -13.36
CA ASP A 432 -16.22 5.10 -13.00
C ASP A 432 -16.01 4.22 -11.77
N TYR A 433 -17.07 4.01 -11.02
CA TYR A 433 -17.10 2.97 -9.99
C TYR A 433 -17.22 1.61 -10.67
N VAL A 434 -16.15 0.82 -10.56
CA VAL A 434 -16.05 -0.51 -11.21
C VAL A 434 -16.87 -1.54 -10.48
N ALA A 435 -16.72 -1.57 -9.15
CA ALA A 435 -17.41 -2.51 -8.28
C ALA A 435 -17.42 -1.99 -6.84
N HIS A 436 -18.34 -2.50 -6.01
CA HIS A 436 -18.40 -2.18 -4.59
C HIS A 436 -18.91 -3.38 -3.80
N VAL A 437 -18.65 -3.38 -2.49
CA VAL A 437 -19.20 -4.35 -1.55
C VAL A 437 -19.30 -3.71 -0.16
N ASP A 438 -20.40 -3.98 0.54
CA ASP A 438 -20.57 -3.58 1.93
C ASP A 438 -19.91 -4.63 2.85
N ILE A 439 -19.17 -4.16 3.83
CA ILE A 439 -18.43 -4.94 4.83
C ILE A 439 -18.96 -4.57 6.21
N GLU A 440 -19.13 -5.54 7.08
CA GLU A 440 -19.58 -5.29 8.45
C GLU A 440 -18.56 -4.44 9.22
N GLY A 441 -19.07 -3.41 9.92
CA GLY A 441 -18.30 -2.47 10.74
C GLY A 441 -17.58 -1.38 9.95
N GLU A 442 -16.64 -0.72 10.61
CA GLU A 442 -15.86 0.36 10.05
C GLU A 442 -14.66 -0.18 9.26
N VAL A 443 -14.64 -0.01 7.95
CA VAL A 443 -13.53 -0.46 7.09
C VAL A 443 -12.33 0.46 7.27
N THR A 444 -11.19 -0.10 7.66
CA THR A 444 -9.99 0.67 8.03
C THR A 444 -8.93 0.69 6.93
N ALA A 445 -8.72 -0.41 6.25
CA ALA A 445 -7.80 -0.50 5.11
C ALA A 445 -8.33 -1.46 4.05
N ALA A 446 -7.98 -1.21 2.79
CA ALA A 446 -8.22 -2.10 1.66
C ALA A 446 -6.99 -2.10 0.77
N ILE A 447 -6.37 -3.27 0.55
CA ILE A 447 -5.15 -3.41 -0.24
C ILE A 447 -5.30 -4.50 -1.30
N PHE A 448 -4.74 -4.27 -2.48
CA PHE A 448 -4.63 -5.31 -3.51
C PHE A 448 -3.55 -6.33 -3.12
N ARG A 449 -3.74 -7.60 -3.41
CA ARG A 449 -2.67 -8.61 -3.26
C ARG A 449 -1.44 -8.29 -4.13
N GLU A 450 -1.61 -7.46 -5.14
CA GLU A 450 -0.59 -7.03 -6.10
C GLU A 450 -0.01 -5.66 -5.77
N ASP A 451 -0.25 -5.11 -4.56
CA ASP A 451 0.10 -3.75 -4.23
C ASP A 451 1.53 -3.39 -4.63
N TYR A 452 1.64 -2.19 -5.21
CA TYR A 452 2.90 -1.57 -5.53
C TYR A 452 3.49 -1.01 -4.23
N HIS A 453 4.51 -1.70 -3.70
CA HIS A 453 5.34 -1.10 -2.67
C HIS A 453 6.23 -0.05 -3.35
N THR A 454 5.90 1.23 -3.15
CA THR A 454 6.80 2.34 -3.51
C THR A 454 8.07 2.20 -2.68
N ILE A 455 9.13 1.71 -3.33
CA ILE A 455 10.50 1.81 -2.80
C ILE A 455 11.10 3.11 -3.28
#